data_83022b2b837237cf0dce7b8bf04de69f
#
_entry.id   83022b2b837237cf0dce7b8bf04de69f
#
_cell.length_a   1.000
_cell.length_b   1.000
_cell.length_c   1.000
_cell.angle_alpha   90.00
_cell.angle_beta   90.00
_cell.angle_gamma   90.00
#
_symmetry.space_group_name_H-M   'P 1'
#
loop_
_entity.id
_entity.type
_entity.pdbx_description
1 polymer ?
#
loop_
_entity_poly.entity_id
_entity_poly.type
_entity_poly.pdbx_seq_one_letter_code
_entity_poly.pdbx_strand_id
1 'polypeptide(L)'
;MTMKPVELSDGNFKSEIESGLTLVDFWAPWCGPCRMIAPVIEEIAGQYDGKVKVGKLNVDDNQETAMQFRVMSIPTLILFKDGQPVEHIVGAQPKRAFEQLLNKHVPDAVNVN
;
A
#
# COMPACT_ATOMS: atom_id res chain seq x y z
N MET A 1 -4.02 -15.11 13.59
CA MET A 1 -5.08 -14.21 13.12
C MET A 1 -4.61 -13.54 11.83
N THR A 2 -5.44 -13.54 10.80
CA THR A 2 -5.08 -12.93 9.52
C THR A 2 -5.30 -11.43 9.60
N MET A 3 -4.23 -10.66 9.37
CA MET A 3 -4.34 -9.21 9.29
C MET A 3 -4.76 -8.84 7.88
N LYS A 4 -5.72 -7.95 7.77
CA LYS A 4 -6.20 -7.46 6.48
C LYS A 4 -5.78 -6.01 6.28
N PRO A 5 -5.57 -5.58 5.03
CA PRO A 5 -5.32 -4.17 4.75
C PRO A 5 -6.45 -3.29 5.27
N VAL A 6 -6.10 -2.11 5.74
CA VAL A 6 -7.07 -1.12 6.20
C VAL A 6 -7.74 -0.49 4.99
N GLU A 7 -9.06 -0.32 5.05
CA GLU A 7 -9.78 0.37 3.98
C GLU A 7 -9.61 1.88 4.15
N LEU A 8 -8.98 2.51 3.16
CA LEU A 8 -8.73 3.94 3.16
C LEU A 8 -9.73 4.67 2.28
N SER A 9 -9.99 5.92 2.63
CA SER A 9 -10.92 6.77 1.92
C SER A 9 -10.40 8.21 1.91
N ASP A 10 -11.00 9.06 1.08
CA ASP A 10 -10.67 10.48 1.09
C ASP A 10 -10.85 11.07 2.50
N GLY A 11 -11.83 10.56 3.24
CA GLY A 11 -12.14 11.05 4.58
C GLY A 11 -11.15 10.66 5.67
N ASN A 12 -10.54 9.46 5.57
CA ASN A 12 -9.64 8.99 6.63
C ASN A 12 -8.16 8.97 6.22
N PHE A 13 -7.85 9.28 4.97
CA PHE A 13 -6.50 9.09 4.43
C PHE A 13 -5.44 9.81 5.25
N LYS A 14 -5.64 11.10 5.44
CA LYS A 14 -4.63 11.93 6.13
C LYS A 14 -4.32 11.40 7.53
N SER A 15 -5.34 11.06 8.29
CA SER A 15 -5.13 10.56 9.65
C SER A 15 -4.50 9.18 9.68
N GLU A 16 -4.83 8.33 8.69
CA GLU A 16 -4.30 6.96 8.67
C GLU A 16 -2.83 6.89 8.29
N ILE A 17 -2.33 7.84 7.49
CA ILE A 17 -0.92 7.82 7.06
C ILE A 17 -0.01 8.73 7.88
N GLU A 18 -0.53 9.47 8.86
CA GLU A 18 0.20 10.58 9.48
C GLU A 18 1.41 10.16 10.31
N SER A 19 1.45 8.92 10.80
CA SER A 19 2.59 8.48 11.60
C SER A 19 3.05 7.08 11.21
N GLY A 20 4.37 6.86 11.28
CA GLY A 20 4.96 5.57 10.94
C GLY A 20 4.95 5.30 9.46
N LEU A 21 5.11 4.01 9.12
CA LEU A 21 5.15 3.56 7.74
C LEU A 21 3.77 3.03 7.32
N THR A 22 3.27 3.52 6.19
CA THR A 22 2.00 3.05 5.62
C THR A 22 2.18 2.80 4.12
N LEU A 23 1.94 1.56 3.71
CA LEU A 23 1.94 1.20 2.29
C LEU A 23 0.49 1.28 1.80
N VAL A 24 0.25 2.10 0.79
CA VAL A 24 -1.10 2.28 0.24
C VAL A 24 -1.18 1.70 -1.16
N ASP A 25 -2.15 0.79 -1.37
CA ASP A 25 -2.47 0.19 -2.65
C ASP A 25 -3.65 0.95 -3.27
N PHE A 26 -3.38 1.71 -4.32
CA PHE A 26 -4.42 2.41 -5.09
C PHE A 26 -4.92 1.45 -6.15
N TRP A 27 -6.20 1.08 -6.07
CA TRP A 27 -6.77 0.00 -6.87
C TRP A 27 -8.20 0.32 -7.30
N ALA A 28 -8.77 -0.55 -8.15
CA ALA A 28 -10.18 -0.50 -8.50
C ALA A 28 -10.71 -1.92 -8.72
N PRO A 29 -12.01 -2.15 -8.48
CA PRO A 29 -12.59 -3.51 -8.61
C PRO A 29 -12.49 -4.11 -10.01
N TRP A 30 -12.53 -3.28 -11.05
CA TRP A 30 -12.48 -3.72 -12.44
C TRP A 30 -11.05 -3.97 -12.94
N CYS A 31 -10.07 -3.68 -12.15
CA CYS A 31 -8.65 -3.75 -12.55
C CYS A 31 -8.11 -5.16 -12.37
N GLY A 32 -7.83 -5.85 -13.47
CA GLY A 32 -7.28 -7.21 -13.45
C GLY A 32 -5.96 -7.33 -12.69
N PRO A 33 -4.93 -6.51 -13.03
CA PRO A 33 -3.66 -6.54 -12.32
C PRO A 33 -3.80 -6.25 -10.82
N CYS A 34 -4.73 -5.38 -10.44
CA CYS A 34 -5.00 -5.09 -9.02
C CYS A 34 -5.48 -6.35 -8.30
N ARG A 35 -6.38 -7.11 -8.94
CA ARG A 35 -6.89 -8.35 -8.37
C ARG A 35 -5.81 -9.43 -8.28
N MET A 36 -4.89 -9.43 -9.24
CA MET A 36 -3.78 -10.39 -9.23
C MET A 36 -2.87 -10.22 -8.02
N ILE A 37 -2.61 -8.97 -7.59
CA ILE A 37 -1.72 -8.73 -6.45
C ILE A 37 -2.47 -8.67 -5.12
N ALA A 38 -3.80 -8.69 -5.11
CA ALA A 38 -4.56 -8.61 -3.87
C ALA A 38 -4.12 -9.65 -2.82
N PRO A 39 -3.92 -10.94 -3.17
CA PRO A 39 -3.43 -11.90 -2.19
C PRO A 39 -2.03 -11.58 -1.67
N VAL A 40 -1.18 -11.02 -2.53
CA VAL A 40 0.18 -10.62 -2.15
C VAL A 40 0.13 -9.48 -1.14
N ILE A 41 -0.74 -8.49 -1.39
CA ILE A 41 -0.89 -7.35 -0.48
C ILE A 41 -1.42 -7.82 0.88
N GLU A 42 -2.35 -8.79 0.90
CA GLU A 42 -2.84 -9.37 2.14
C GLU A 42 -1.73 -10.10 2.91
N GLU A 43 -0.88 -10.86 2.21
CA GLU A 43 0.26 -11.51 2.83
C GLU A 43 1.22 -10.50 3.45
N ILE A 44 1.49 -9.41 2.73
CA ILE A 44 2.37 -8.35 3.21
C ILE A 44 1.77 -7.68 4.45
N ALA A 45 0.47 -7.45 4.46
CA ALA A 45 -0.20 -6.87 5.62
C ALA A 45 0.03 -7.71 6.88
N GLY A 46 -0.05 -9.04 6.75
CA GLY A 46 0.22 -9.95 7.86
C GLY A 46 1.70 -10.02 8.23
N GLN A 47 2.55 -10.10 7.22
CA GLN A 47 3.99 -10.27 7.38
C GLN A 47 4.64 -9.05 8.06
N TYR A 48 4.15 -7.86 7.75
CA TYR A 48 4.70 -6.60 8.28
C TYR A 48 3.85 -6.00 9.41
N ASP A 49 2.91 -6.77 9.96
CA ASP A 49 2.08 -6.30 11.06
C ASP A 49 2.93 -5.75 12.20
N GLY A 50 2.56 -4.58 12.70
CA GLY A 50 3.32 -3.90 13.73
C GLY A 50 4.51 -3.09 13.24
N LYS A 51 4.90 -3.26 11.97
CA LYS A 51 6.05 -2.53 11.37
C LYS A 51 5.60 -1.58 10.27
N VAL A 52 4.69 -2.03 9.42
CA VAL A 52 4.14 -1.24 8.32
C VAL A 52 2.64 -1.44 8.31
N LYS A 53 1.89 -0.35 8.32
CA LYS A 53 0.45 -0.40 8.09
C LYS A 53 0.24 -0.58 6.59
N VAL A 54 -0.67 -1.46 6.21
CA VAL A 54 -1.00 -1.67 4.81
C VAL A 54 -2.46 -1.25 4.60
N GLY A 55 -2.69 -0.37 3.65
CA GLY A 55 -4.02 0.11 3.34
C GLY A 55 -4.35 -0.03 1.87
N LYS A 56 -5.64 -0.04 1.56
CA LYS A 56 -6.15 -0.09 0.18
C LYS A 56 -7.09 1.07 -0.02
N LEU A 57 -6.93 1.76 -1.14
CA LEU A 57 -7.80 2.88 -1.51
C LEU A 57 -8.40 2.62 -2.88
N ASN A 58 -9.72 2.50 -2.92
CA ASN A 58 -10.46 2.33 -4.17
C ASN A 58 -10.55 3.69 -4.87
N VAL A 59 -9.87 3.83 -6.02
CA VAL A 59 -9.79 5.12 -6.70
C VAL A 59 -11.12 5.56 -7.32
N ASP A 60 -12.03 4.62 -7.60
CA ASP A 60 -13.35 4.98 -8.14
C ASP A 60 -14.17 5.79 -7.14
N ASP A 61 -14.05 5.45 -5.86
CA ASP A 61 -14.83 6.07 -4.79
C ASP A 61 -14.06 7.17 -4.06
N ASN A 62 -12.76 7.33 -4.33
CA ASN A 62 -11.88 8.22 -3.58
C ASN A 62 -10.93 8.94 -4.53
N GLN A 63 -11.51 9.72 -5.43
CA GLN A 63 -10.76 10.37 -6.49
C GLN A 63 -9.87 11.51 -6.02
N GLU A 64 -10.24 12.19 -4.92
CA GLU A 64 -9.45 13.29 -4.38
C GLU A 64 -8.04 12.86 -4.03
N THR A 65 -7.92 11.79 -3.26
CA THR A 65 -6.61 11.28 -2.83
C THR A 65 -5.80 10.80 -4.03
N ALA A 66 -6.43 10.07 -4.95
CA ALA A 66 -5.73 9.59 -6.14
C ALA A 66 -5.17 10.75 -6.96
N MET A 67 -5.94 11.83 -7.11
CA MET A 67 -5.49 13.02 -7.83
C MET A 67 -4.37 13.75 -7.09
N GLN A 68 -4.49 13.84 -5.77
CA GLN A 68 -3.49 14.51 -4.93
C GLN A 68 -2.10 13.92 -5.14
N PHE A 69 -2.01 12.60 -5.26
CA PHE A 69 -0.74 11.91 -5.42
C PHE A 69 -0.46 11.51 -6.87
N ARG A 70 -1.24 12.05 -7.81
CA ARG A 70 -1.04 11.87 -9.26
C ARG A 70 -0.99 10.41 -9.66
N VAL A 71 -1.91 9.62 -9.12
CA VAL A 71 -2.04 8.22 -9.49
C VAL A 71 -2.67 8.14 -10.87
N MET A 72 -1.85 7.84 -11.88
CA MET A 72 -2.27 7.83 -13.29
C MET A 72 -2.60 6.44 -13.80
N SER A 73 -2.09 5.42 -13.14
CA SER A 73 -2.37 4.03 -13.51
C SER A 73 -2.49 3.19 -12.25
N ILE A 74 -3.20 2.07 -12.33
CA ILE A 74 -3.40 1.17 -11.20
C ILE A 74 -3.03 -0.26 -11.57
N PRO A 75 -2.51 -1.04 -10.61
CA PRO A 75 -2.26 -0.63 -9.24
C PRO A 75 -1.04 0.29 -9.13
N THR A 76 -1.10 1.24 -8.22
CA THR A 76 0.05 2.02 -7.80
C THR A 76 0.16 1.86 -6.29
N LEU A 77 1.35 1.54 -5.81
CA LEU A 77 1.60 1.44 -4.38
C LEU A 77 2.55 2.54 -3.98
N ILE A 78 2.17 3.28 -2.94
CA ILE A 78 2.99 4.36 -2.42
C ILE A 78 3.26 4.07 -0.95
N LEU A 79 4.54 4.11 -0.57
CA LEU A 79 4.91 4.00 0.84
C LEU A 79 5.02 5.41 1.41
N PHE A 80 4.29 5.63 2.49
CA PHE A 80 4.32 6.90 3.23
C PHE A 80 5.09 6.70 4.53
N LYS A 81 5.89 7.70 4.88
CA LYS A 81 6.57 7.75 6.17
C LYS A 81 6.19 9.05 6.84
N ASP A 82 5.50 8.94 7.98
CA ASP A 82 5.04 10.11 8.75
C ASP A 82 4.30 11.12 7.86
N GLY A 83 3.42 10.60 7.01
CA GLY A 83 2.57 11.41 6.14
C GLY A 83 3.17 11.82 4.81
N GLN A 84 4.44 11.48 4.55
CA GLN A 84 5.12 11.88 3.31
C GLN A 84 5.43 10.69 2.43
N PRO A 85 5.17 10.77 1.11
CA PRO A 85 5.50 9.68 0.20
C PRO A 85 7.02 9.53 0.08
N VAL A 86 7.51 8.30 0.24
CA VAL A 86 8.95 8.01 0.16
C VAL A 86 9.29 6.99 -0.93
N GLU A 87 8.33 6.16 -1.34
CA GLU A 87 8.55 5.16 -2.40
C GLU A 87 7.30 4.98 -3.24
N HIS A 88 7.49 4.64 -4.51
CA HIS A 88 6.42 4.34 -5.46
C HIS A 88 6.73 3.05 -6.19
N ILE A 89 5.70 2.21 -6.38
CA ILE A 89 5.75 1.07 -7.30
C ILE A 89 4.50 1.12 -8.16
N VAL A 90 4.66 1.02 -9.47
CA VAL A 90 3.54 1.01 -10.42
C VAL A 90 3.45 -0.37 -11.05
N GLY A 91 2.24 -0.92 -11.10
CA GLY A 91 1.97 -2.19 -11.75
C GLY A 91 2.02 -3.39 -10.82
N ALA A 92 1.61 -4.54 -11.34
CA ALA A 92 1.54 -5.80 -10.59
C ALA A 92 2.92 -6.44 -10.53
N GLN A 93 3.72 -6.01 -9.58
CA GLN A 93 5.08 -6.51 -9.38
C GLN A 93 5.07 -7.79 -8.55
N PRO A 94 6.15 -8.61 -8.61
CA PRO A 94 6.28 -9.78 -7.74
C PRO A 94 6.35 -9.36 -6.28
N LYS A 95 5.91 -10.25 -5.39
CA LYS A 95 5.94 -10.00 -3.94
C LYS A 95 7.31 -9.51 -3.46
N ARG A 96 8.39 -10.10 -4.00
CA ARG A 96 9.76 -9.73 -3.61
C ARG A 96 10.05 -8.24 -3.83
N ALA A 97 9.48 -7.64 -4.88
CA ALA A 97 9.69 -6.22 -5.15
C ALA A 97 9.14 -5.36 -4.01
N PHE A 98 7.96 -5.72 -3.50
CA PHE A 98 7.37 -5.00 -2.37
C PHE A 98 8.18 -5.23 -1.09
N GLU A 99 8.61 -6.44 -0.85
CA GLU A 99 9.42 -6.75 0.34
C GLU A 99 10.74 -6.00 0.33
N GLN A 100 11.41 -5.96 -0.80
CA GLN A 100 12.69 -5.25 -0.92
C GLN A 100 12.50 -3.75 -0.67
N LEU A 101 11.43 -3.18 -1.20
CA LEU A 101 11.14 -1.77 -1.01
C LEU A 101 10.85 -1.48 0.47
N LEU A 102 10.03 -2.29 1.11
CA LEU A 102 9.67 -2.08 2.51
C LEU A 102 10.86 -2.26 3.43
N ASN A 103 11.71 -3.26 3.15
CA ASN A 103 12.86 -3.55 4.01
C ASN A 103 13.92 -2.46 4.01
N LYS A 104 13.88 -1.54 3.04
CA LYS A 104 14.74 -0.34 3.07
C LYS A 104 14.39 0.59 4.22
N HIS A 105 13.14 0.54 4.68
CA HIS A 105 12.60 1.51 5.63
C HIS A 105 12.29 0.91 7.00
N VAL A 106 12.22 -0.40 7.10
CA VAL A 106 11.92 -1.08 8.37
C VAL A 106 13.22 -1.25 9.16
N PRO A 107 13.27 -0.80 10.43
CA PRO A 107 14.51 -0.91 11.23
C PRO A 107 15.04 -2.33 11.34
N ASP A 108 14.13 -3.31 11.53
CA ASP A 108 14.47 -4.73 11.59
C ASP A 108 13.88 -5.39 10.35
N ALA A 109 14.72 -5.69 9.37
CA ALA A 109 14.26 -6.25 8.12
C ALA A 109 13.47 -7.55 8.34
N VAL A 110 12.40 -7.70 7.56
CA VAL A 110 11.58 -8.90 7.57
C VAL A 110 12.20 -9.92 6.61
N ASN A 111 12.16 -11.21 7.02
CA ASN A 111 12.67 -12.26 6.16
C ASN A 111 11.94 -12.33 4.83
N VAL A 112 12.73 -12.40 3.76
CA VAL A 112 12.22 -12.49 2.39
C VAL A 112 12.46 -13.90 1.90
N ASN A 113 11.37 -14.65 1.69
CA ASN A 113 11.44 -16.02 1.19
C ASN A 113 10.74 -16.16 -0.14
#